data_8f44eda7dafecefa92e303534ce91e0e
#
_entry.id   8f44eda7dafecefa92e303534ce91e0e
#
_cell.length_a   1.000
_cell.length_b   1.000
_cell.length_c   1.000
_cell.angle_alpha   90.00
_cell.angle_beta   90.00
_cell.angle_gamma   90.00
#
_symmetry.space_group_name_H-M   'P 1'
#
loop_
_entity.id
_entity.type
_entity.pdbx_description
1 polymer ?
#
loop_
_entity_poly.entity_id
_entity_poly.type
_entity_poly.pdbx_seq_one_letter_code
_entity_poly.pdbx_strand_id
1 'polypeptide(L)'
;PLIGVGSIAQRQDAEHALELGYDLLSVGKAYLVEPQWTDKISQNEEVEQFVDIHDQKVLHIPSPLWKVMDFMILDKEEEHRKYEKLKALQNKKVKFNKGTYHVYAKGHNGNLPMKVQLSEDKIVSIEVDDSGESEGIANPVFERLPQDIINGQTLNVDVISGATVTSEGIVQGIADAIEQAGEDPDILRARP
;
A
#
# COMPACT_ATOMS: atom_id res chain seq x y z
N PRO A 1 10.25 16.09 21.23
CA PRO A 1 9.73 14.82 20.75
C PRO A 1 9.25 14.96 19.30
N LEU A 2 9.51 13.94 18.50
CA LEU A 2 9.04 13.82 17.13
C LEU A 2 7.78 12.94 17.11
N ILE A 3 6.77 13.34 16.32
CA ILE A 3 5.55 12.56 16.13
C ILE A 3 5.54 12.02 14.70
N GLY A 4 5.58 10.70 14.56
CA GLY A 4 5.42 10.02 13.28
C GLY A 4 3.92 9.96 12.89
N VAL A 5 3.62 10.30 11.65
CA VAL A 5 2.24 10.28 11.10
C VAL A 5 2.29 9.64 9.72
N GLY A 6 1.33 8.77 9.43
CA GLY A 6 1.13 8.17 8.11
C GLY A 6 1.28 6.66 8.13
N SER A 7 0.42 6.01 7.38
CA SER A 7 0.40 4.57 7.00
C SER A 7 0.73 3.54 8.08
N ILE A 8 0.54 3.89 9.35
CA ILE A 8 0.70 2.96 10.46
C ILE A 8 -0.58 2.14 10.56
N ALA A 9 -0.55 0.92 10.06
CA ALA A 9 -1.69 0.00 10.05
C ALA A 9 -1.46 -1.22 10.95
N GLN A 10 -0.24 -1.71 11.01
CA GLN A 10 0.13 -2.91 11.74
C GLN A 10 1.19 -2.65 12.81
N ARG A 11 1.47 -3.67 13.63
CA ARG A 11 2.51 -3.61 14.65
C ARG A 11 3.89 -3.30 14.07
N GLN A 12 4.25 -3.94 12.95
CA GLN A 12 5.56 -3.75 12.31
C GLN A 12 5.78 -2.32 11.85
N ASP A 13 4.72 -1.64 11.34
CA ASP A 13 4.80 -0.23 10.95
C ASP A 13 5.10 0.65 12.15
N ALA A 14 4.44 0.37 13.29
CA ALA A 14 4.65 1.10 14.54
C ALA A 14 6.08 0.87 15.08
N GLU A 15 6.54 -0.38 15.11
CA GLU A 15 7.89 -0.73 15.55
C GLU A 15 8.94 -0.07 14.66
N HIS A 16 8.76 -0.14 13.35
CA HIS A 16 9.68 0.50 12.40
C HIS A 16 9.74 2.03 12.58
N ALA A 17 8.60 2.69 12.76
CA ALA A 17 8.58 4.12 13.01
C ALA A 17 9.32 4.50 14.30
N LEU A 18 9.17 3.71 15.37
CA LEU A 18 9.92 3.92 16.62
C LEU A 18 11.44 3.70 16.42
N GLU A 19 11.84 2.69 15.62
CA GLU A 19 13.24 2.43 15.26
C GLU A 19 13.86 3.59 14.46
N LEU A 20 13.05 4.28 13.62
CA LEU A 20 13.46 5.49 12.89
C LEU A 20 13.65 6.71 13.81
N GLY A 21 13.32 6.61 15.11
CA GLY A 21 13.55 7.64 16.10
C GLY A 21 12.36 8.56 16.38
N TYR A 22 11.16 8.19 15.97
CA TYR A 22 9.95 8.88 16.42
C TYR A 22 9.66 8.54 17.89
N ASP A 23 9.34 9.56 18.69
CA ASP A 23 9.02 9.40 20.11
C ASP A 23 7.55 8.99 20.33
N LEU A 24 6.67 9.42 19.43
CA LEU A 24 5.23 9.21 19.46
C LEU A 24 4.71 8.90 18.05
N LEU A 25 3.61 8.15 17.98
CA LEU A 25 2.95 7.82 16.73
C LEU A 25 1.52 8.36 16.72
N SER A 26 1.14 9.01 15.63
CA SER A 26 -0.24 9.43 15.37
C SER A 26 -0.89 8.46 14.40
N VAL A 27 -1.81 7.66 14.93
CA VAL A 27 -2.53 6.62 14.17
C VAL A 27 -3.97 7.07 13.97
N GLY A 28 -4.42 7.16 12.73
CA GLY A 28 -5.77 7.62 12.38
C GLY A 28 -6.61 6.52 11.75
N LYS A 29 -6.35 6.19 10.48
CA LYS A 29 -7.14 5.24 9.71
C LYS A 29 -7.27 3.88 10.40
N ALA A 30 -6.18 3.36 10.97
CA ALA A 30 -6.19 2.06 11.63
C ALA A 30 -7.20 1.99 12.79
N TYR A 31 -7.36 3.06 13.56
CA TYR A 31 -8.39 3.12 14.61
C TYR A 31 -9.82 3.22 14.10
N LEU A 32 -10.04 3.72 12.88
CA LEU A 32 -11.36 3.71 12.25
C LEU A 32 -11.73 2.31 11.78
N VAL A 33 -10.73 1.56 11.30
CA VAL A 33 -10.89 0.19 10.79
C VAL A 33 -10.95 -0.82 11.94
N GLU A 34 -10.06 -0.67 12.92
CA GLU A 34 -9.95 -1.54 14.10
C GLU A 34 -9.95 -0.70 15.38
N PRO A 35 -11.10 -0.51 16.02
CA PRO A 35 -11.19 0.29 17.25
C PRO A 35 -10.34 -0.24 18.41
N GLN A 36 -10.03 -1.52 18.43
CA GLN A 36 -9.17 -2.18 19.42
C GLN A 36 -7.70 -2.30 18.97
N TRP A 37 -7.29 -1.51 18.00
CA TRP A 37 -6.00 -1.61 17.36
C TRP A 37 -4.82 -1.67 18.36
N THR A 38 -4.76 -0.77 19.33
CA THR A 38 -3.67 -0.75 20.33
C THR A 38 -3.63 -2.02 21.18
N ASP A 39 -4.79 -2.51 21.60
CA ASP A 39 -4.87 -3.71 22.44
C ASP A 39 -4.41 -4.93 21.65
N LYS A 40 -4.88 -5.08 20.41
CA LYS A 40 -4.51 -6.18 19.53
C LYS A 40 -3.03 -6.19 19.19
N ILE A 41 -2.45 -5.05 18.76
CA ILE A 41 -1.02 -5.00 18.44
C ILE A 41 -0.15 -5.25 19.67
N SER A 42 -0.56 -4.80 20.86
CA SER A 42 0.18 -5.07 22.10
C SER A 42 0.20 -6.56 22.46
N GLN A 43 -0.84 -7.28 22.10
CA GLN A 43 -1.00 -8.72 22.32
C GLN A 43 -0.49 -9.57 21.15
N ASN A 44 0.06 -8.92 20.12
CA ASN A 44 0.51 -9.56 18.88
C ASN A 44 -0.61 -10.31 18.15
N GLU A 45 -1.82 -9.75 18.20
CA GLU A 45 -2.99 -10.25 17.48
C GLU A 45 -3.09 -9.59 16.10
N GLU A 46 -3.77 -10.28 15.17
CA GLU A 46 -4.08 -9.72 13.86
C GLU A 46 -5.08 -8.55 13.98
N VAL A 47 -4.83 -7.49 13.21
CA VAL A 47 -5.70 -6.32 13.12
C VAL A 47 -6.42 -6.28 11.78
N GLU A 48 -7.67 -5.82 11.77
CA GLU A 48 -8.42 -5.60 10.54
C GLU A 48 -7.80 -4.44 9.76
N GLN A 49 -7.63 -4.59 8.45
CA GLN A 49 -6.99 -3.61 7.58
C GLN A 49 -7.97 -2.90 6.64
N PHE A 50 -9.16 -3.45 6.49
CA PHE A 50 -10.15 -2.98 5.52
C PHE A 50 -11.41 -2.50 6.23
N VAL A 51 -11.99 -1.42 5.72
CA VAL A 51 -13.23 -0.86 6.27
C VAL A 51 -14.44 -1.53 5.64
N ASP A 52 -15.32 -2.11 6.46
CA ASP A 52 -16.69 -2.34 6.05
C ASP A 52 -17.53 -1.09 6.35
N ILE A 53 -17.71 -0.26 5.34
CA ILE A 53 -18.45 1.00 5.45
C ILE A 53 -19.95 0.81 5.73
N HIS A 54 -20.47 -0.42 5.69
CA HIS A 54 -21.87 -0.71 6.02
C HIS A 54 -22.06 -1.02 7.49
N ASP A 55 -20.99 -1.28 8.25
CA ASP A 55 -21.07 -1.64 9.66
C ASP A 55 -20.61 -0.53 10.62
N GLN A 56 -21.41 0.55 10.67
CA GLN A 56 -21.20 1.67 11.59
C GLN A 56 -21.03 1.21 13.05
N LYS A 57 -21.71 0.14 13.46
CA LYS A 57 -21.72 -0.30 14.85
C LYS A 57 -20.39 -0.96 15.24
N VAL A 58 -19.82 -1.75 14.35
CA VAL A 58 -18.50 -2.38 14.56
C VAL A 58 -17.41 -1.32 14.60
N LEU A 59 -17.51 -0.30 13.74
CA LEU A 59 -16.54 0.79 13.68
C LEU A 59 -16.66 1.78 14.84
N HIS A 60 -17.67 1.65 15.71
CA HIS A 60 -17.92 2.54 16.85
C HIS A 60 -17.97 4.04 16.48
N ILE A 61 -18.33 4.37 15.24
CA ILE A 61 -18.39 5.76 14.74
C ILE A 61 -19.70 6.40 15.16
N PRO A 62 -19.68 7.54 15.89
CA PRO A 62 -20.91 8.25 16.27
C PRO A 62 -21.73 8.66 15.06
N SER A 63 -23.05 8.57 15.16
CA SER A 63 -23.98 8.86 14.04
C SER A 63 -23.79 10.26 13.40
N PRO A 64 -23.46 11.34 14.14
CA PRO A 64 -23.16 12.62 13.51
C PRO A 64 -21.91 12.57 12.62
N LEU A 65 -20.84 11.91 13.08
CA LEU A 65 -19.60 11.74 12.32
C LEU A 65 -19.81 10.81 11.11
N TRP A 66 -20.61 9.76 11.28
CA TRP A 66 -20.98 8.85 10.20
C TRP A 66 -21.61 9.59 9.02
N LYS A 67 -22.51 10.55 9.29
CA LYS A 67 -23.12 11.37 8.23
C LYS A 67 -22.11 12.23 7.47
N VAL A 68 -21.08 12.73 8.16
CA VAL A 68 -20.01 13.50 7.52
C VAL A 68 -19.12 12.60 6.69
N MET A 69 -18.77 11.42 7.19
CA MET A 69 -18.03 10.41 6.44
C MET A 69 -18.79 9.94 5.20
N ASP A 70 -20.14 9.83 5.30
CA ASP A 70 -21.01 9.50 4.19
C ASP A 70 -20.90 10.50 3.02
N PHE A 71 -20.74 11.77 3.35
CA PHE A 71 -20.49 12.82 2.35
C PHE A 71 -19.06 12.82 1.81
N MET A 72 -18.07 12.42 2.62
CA MET A 72 -16.65 12.41 2.25
C MET A 72 -16.25 11.13 1.49
N ILE A 73 -16.96 10.03 1.68
CA ILE A 73 -16.75 8.76 0.97
C ILE A 73 -17.66 8.77 -0.26
N LEU A 74 -17.11 9.19 -1.38
CA LEU A 74 -17.83 9.49 -2.62
C LEU A 74 -18.57 8.31 -3.26
N ASP A 75 -18.18 7.07 -3.01
CA ASP A 75 -18.84 5.86 -3.52
C ASP A 75 -18.72 4.68 -2.55
N LYS A 76 -19.68 4.56 -1.66
CA LYS A 76 -19.74 3.49 -0.67
C LYS A 76 -19.85 2.08 -1.28
N GLU A 77 -20.54 1.95 -2.38
CA GLU A 77 -20.71 0.64 -3.03
C GLU A 77 -19.40 0.21 -3.69
N GLU A 78 -18.65 1.15 -4.25
CA GLU A 78 -17.33 0.88 -4.82
C GLU A 78 -16.32 0.53 -3.73
N GLU A 79 -16.28 1.27 -2.63
CA GLU A 79 -15.41 0.98 -1.49
C GLU A 79 -15.75 -0.37 -0.85
N HIS A 80 -17.04 -0.69 -0.73
CA HIS A 80 -17.46 -2.00 -0.21
C HIS A 80 -17.03 -3.15 -1.14
N ARG A 81 -17.24 -3.01 -2.45
CA ARG A 81 -16.80 -4.01 -3.42
C ARG A 81 -15.28 -4.19 -3.38
N LYS A 82 -14.53 -3.09 -3.25
CA LYS A 82 -13.07 -3.11 -3.10
C LYS A 82 -12.66 -3.82 -1.83
N TYR A 83 -13.30 -3.52 -0.70
CA TYR A 83 -13.10 -4.21 0.58
C TYR A 83 -13.30 -5.72 0.45
N GLU A 84 -14.45 -6.16 -0.06
CA GLU A 84 -14.77 -7.58 -0.23
C GLU A 84 -13.77 -8.28 -1.17
N LYS A 85 -13.38 -7.61 -2.26
CA LYS A 85 -12.37 -8.12 -3.19
C LYS A 85 -11.02 -8.31 -2.50
N LEU A 86 -10.54 -7.30 -1.79
CA LEU A 86 -9.25 -7.35 -1.09
C LEU A 86 -9.26 -8.41 0.01
N LYS A 87 -10.34 -8.49 0.79
CA LYS A 87 -10.51 -9.52 1.82
C LYS A 87 -10.47 -10.95 1.25
N ALA A 88 -11.12 -11.18 0.12
CA ALA A 88 -11.09 -12.47 -0.58
C ALA A 88 -9.68 -12.82 -1.10
N LEU A 89 -8.87 -11.82 -1.44
CA LEU A 89 -7.52 -12.00 -1.97
C LEU A 89 -6.43 -12.11 -0.91
N GLN A 90 -6.68 -11.64 0.32
CA GLN A 90 -5.69 -11.52 1.39
C GLN A 90 -4.90 -12.81 1.64
N ASN A 91 -5.57 -13.97 1.58
CA ASN A 91 -4.96 -15.29 1.82
C ASN A 91 -4.72 -16.08 0.54
N LYS A 92 -4.95 -15.50 -0.63
CA LYS A 92 -4.77 -16.19 -1.91
C LYS A 92 -3.28 -16.32 -2.23
N LYS A 93 -2.86 -17.49 -2.70
CA LYS A 93 -1.50 -17.70 -3.20
C LYS A 93 -1.34 -17.03 -4.56
N VAL A 94 -0.26 -16.30 -4.72
CA VAL A 94 0.14 -15.70 -5.99
C VAL A 94 0.60 -16.79 -6.96
N LYS A 95 0.29 -16.62 -8.24
CA LYS A 95 0.78 -17.48 -9.30
C LYS A 95 1.02 -16.68 -10.58
N PHE A 96 2.24 -16.25 -10.78
CA PHE A 96 2.63 -15.53 -12.00
C PHE A 96 3.08 -16.46 -13.11
N ASN A 97 2.88 -16.06 -14.35
CA ASN A 97 3.68 -16.57 -15.45
C ASN A 97 5.11 -16.00 -15.28
N LYS A 98 6.07 -16.89 -15.04
CA LYS A 98 7.47 -16.51 -14.85
C LYS A 98 8.01 -15.79 -16.09
N GLY A 99 8.66 -14.65 -15.91
CA GLY A 99 9.23 -13.87 -17.01
C GLY A 99 9.80 -12.53 -16.59
N THR A 100 10.31 -11.80 -17.58
CA THR A 100 10.67 -10.40 -17.47
C THR A 100 9.67 -9.57 -18.27
N TYR A 101 9.03 -8.61 -17.62
CA TYR A 101 7.98 -7.77 -18.17
C TYR A 101 8.52 -6.35 -18.34
N HIS A 102 8.32 -5.80 -19.54
CA HIS A 102 8.71 -4.44 -19.86
C HIS A 102 7.46 -3.56 -19.80
N VAL A 103 7.46 -2.63 -18.90
CA VAL A 103 6.33 -1.73 -18.61
C VAL A 103 6.83 -0.28 -18.47
N TYR A 104 5.93 0.64 -18.24
CA TYR A 104 6.25 2.05 -18.02
C TYR A 104 5.62 2.54 -16.74
N ALA A 105 6.40 3.25 -15.92
CA ALA A 105 5.87 4.07 -14.84
C ALA A 105 5.57 5.48 -15.34
N LYS A 106 4.54 6.12 -14.78
CA LYS A 106 4.27 7.53 -15.01
C LYS A 106 5.13 8.34 -14.04
N GLY A 107 6.22 8.93 -14.52
CA GLY A 107 7.03 9.87 -13.76
C GLY A 107 6.49 11.30 -13.80
N HIS A 108 7.18 12.21 -13.11
CA HIS A 108 6.85 13.64 -13.11
C HIS A 108 7.13 14.28 -14.47
N ASN A 109 8.24 13.93 -15.10
CA ASN A 109 8.69 14.49 -16.37
C ASN A 109 8.30 13.64 -17.60
N GLY A 110 7.72 12.45 -17.40
CA GLY A 110 7.33 11.59 -18.51
C GLY A 110 7.22 10.11 -18.09
N ASN A 111 7.16 9.25 -19.09
CA ASN A 111 7.12 7.81 -18.87
C ASN A 111 8.54 7.27 -18.63
N LEU A 112 8.67 6.47 -17.58
CA LEU A 112 9.91 5.81 -17.16
C LEU A 112 9.86 4.33 -17.60
N PRO A 113 10.78 3.89 -18.46
CA PRO A 113 10.86 2.47 -18.79
C PRO A 113 11.19 1.64 -17.54
N MET A 114 10.52 0.52 -17.38
CA MET A 114 10.73 -0.40 -16.27
C MET A 114 10.86 -1.84 -16.75
N LYS A 115 11.68 -2.61 -16.02
CA LYS A 115 11.73 -4.07 -16.15
C LYS A 115 11.37 -4.70 -14.81
N VAL A 116 10.36 -5.55 -14.82
CA VAL A 116 9.91 -6.30 -13.65
C VAL A 116 10.14 -7.79 -13.92
N GLN A 117 10.98 -8.42 -13.13
CA GLN A 117 11.22 -9.86 -13.20
C GLN A 117 10.37 -10.58 -12.17
N LEU A 118 9.57 -11.53 -12.63
CA LEU A 118 8.69 -12.35 -11.80
C LEU A 118 9.14 -13.82 -11.85
N SER A 119 9.16 -14.47 -10.68
CA SER A 119 9.12 -15.94 -10.57
C SER A 119 7.66 -16.41 -10.61
N GLU A 120 7.42 -17.69 -10.33
CA GLU A 120 6.03 -18.20 -10.28
C GLU A 120 5.23 -17.65 -9.09
N ASP A 121 5.92 -17.16 -8.03
CA ASP A 121 5.30 -16.78 -6.75
C ASP A 121 5.81 -15.47 -6.16
N LYS A 122 6.79 -14.81 -6.80
CA LYS A 122 7.47 -13.63 -6.23
C LYS A 122 7.88 -12.62 -7.29
N ILE A 123 7.92 -11.35 -6.88
CA ILE A 123 8.66 -10.29 -7.55
C ILE A 123 10.14 -10.49 -7.22
N VAL A 124 10.98 -10.69 -8.25
CA VAL A 124 12.41 -10.98 -8.09
C VAL A 124 13.27 -9.74 -8.20
N SER A 125 13.00 -8.89 -9.20
CA SER A 125 13.68 -7.62 -9.37
C SER A 125 12.78 -6.59 -10.05
N ILE A 126 13.06 -5.33 -9.75
CA ILE A 126 12.42 -4.16 -10.37
C ILE A 126 13.56 -3.22 -10.74
N GLU A 127 13.69 -2.92 -12.03
CA GLU A 127 14.62 -1.94 -12.56
C GLU A 127 13.81 -0.80 -13.19
N VAL A 128 14.11 0.44 -12.81
CA VAL A 128 13.47 1.66 -13.35
C VAL A 128 14.56 2.47 -14.03
N ASP A 129 14.31 2.91 -15.27
CA ASP A 129 15.20 3.84 -15.96
C ASP A 129 14.79 5.26 -15.57
N ASP A 130 15.57 5.87 -14.70
CA ASP A 130 15.36 7.20 -14.14
C ASP A 130 16.03 8.34 -14.96
N SER A 131 16.62 8.01 -16.10
CA SER A 131 17.38 8.97 -16.93
C SER A 131 16.58 10.19 -17.41
N GLY A 132 15.25 10.12 -17.36
CA GLY A 132 14.33 11.22 -17.72
C GLY A 132 13.89 12.10 -16.55
N GLU A 133 14.23 11.76 -15.31
CA GLU A 133 13.79 12.50 -14.12
C GLU A 133 14.85 13.52 -13.63
N SER A 134 14.40 14.48 -12.84
CA SER A 134 15.28 15.50 -12.27
C SER A 134 16.17 14.91 -11.17
N GLU A 135 17.47 15.12 -11.25
CA GLU A 135 18.41 14.69 -10.22
C GLU A 135 18.06 15.27 -8.84
N GLY A 136 18.08 14.43 -7.82
CA GLY A 136 18.08 14.80 -6.40
C GLY A 136 16.76 14.57 -5.64
N ILE A 137 15.59 14.86 -6.21
CA ILE A 137 14.30 14.70 -5.49
C ILE A 137 13.73 13.30 -5.66
N ALA A 138 13.96 12.68 -6.81
CA ALA A 138 13.41 11.36 -7.14
C ALA A 138 14.31 10.18 -6.74
N ASN A 139 15.59 10.41 -6.44
CA ASN A 139 16.56 9.33 -6.10
C ASN A 139 16.06 8.37 -5.01
N PRO A 140 15.49 8.83 -3.87
CA PRO A 140 14.97 7.92 -2.84
C PRO A 140 13.85 7.01 -3.34
N VAL A 141 13.05 7.47 -4.32
CA VAL A 141 11.96 6.68 -4.89
C VAL A 141 12.49 5.50 -5.69
N PHE A 142 13.51 5.74 -6.51
CA PHE A 142 14.07 4.70 -7.39
C PHE A 142 14.90 3.67 -6.63
N GLU A 143 15.50 4.06 -5.50
CA GLU A 143 16.30 3.16 -4.67
C GLU A 143 15.45 2.39 -3.65
N ARG A 144 14.58 3.09 -2.93
CA ARG A 144 13.86 2.53 -1.77
C ARG A 144 12.59 1.80 -2.16
N LEU A 145 11.72 2.44 -2.95
CA LEU A 145 10.38 1.90 -3.24
C LEU A 145 10.43 0.50 -3.92
N PRO A 146 11.30 0.25 -4.94
CA PRO A 146 11.44 -1.09 -5.49
C PRO A 146 11.88 -2.13 -4.47
N GLN A 147 12.79 -1.76 -3.55
CA GLN A 147 13.27 -2.67 -2.52
C GLN A 147 12.19 -2.98 -1.47
N ASP A 148 11.40 -1.99 -1.06
CA ASP A 148 10.30 -2.18 -0.13
C ASP A 148 9.26 -3.15 -0.72
N ILE A 149 8.93 -3.00 -2.01
CA ILE A 149 8.00 -3.89 -2.72
C ILE A 149 8.56 -5.32 -2.85
N ILE A 150 9.86 -5.46 -3.19
CA ILE A 150 10.49 -6.77 -3.31
C ILE A 150 10.56 -7.46 -1.94
N ASN A 151 10.96 -6.76 -0.90
CA ASN A 151 11.10 -7.31 0.45
C ASN A 151 9.75 -7.68 1.05
N GLY A 152 8.75 -6.80 0.92
CA GLY A 152 7.40 -7.03 1.43
C GLY A 152 6.55 -7.95 0.56
N GLN A 153 6.91 -8.13 -0.72
CA GLN A 153 6.06 -8.83 -1.70
C GLN A 153 4.62 -8.28 -1.69
N THR A 154 4.51 -6.94 -1.60
CA THR A 154 3.25 -6.21 -1.52
C THR A 154 3.29 -4.97 -2.41
N LEU A 155 2.15 -4.54 -2.92
CA LEU A 155 1.94 -3.23 -3.55
C LEU A 155 1.33 -2.20 -2.58
N ASN A 156 1.07 -2.60 -1.34
CA ASN A 156 0.60 -1.72 -0.27
C ASN A 156 1.81 -1.07 0.41
N VAL A 157 2.44 -0.15 -0.29
CA VAL A 157 3.64 0.58 0.14
C VAL A 157 3.37 2.07 0.23
N ASP A 158 4.10 2.74 1.10
CA ASP A 158 4.00 4.18 1.27
C ASP A 158 4.59 4.93 0.08
N VAL A 159 3.88 5.96 -0.36
CA VAL A 159 4.42 6.92 -1.32
C VAL A 159 5.48 7.78 -0.65
N ILE A 160 6.56 8.04 -1.36
CA ILE A 160 7.64 8.88 -0.83
C ILE A 160 7.24 10.35 -0.92
N SER A 161 7.28 11.03 0.24
CA SER A 161 6.92 12.44 0.35
C SER A 161 7.77 13.31 -0.60
N GLY A 162 7.10 14.18 -1.35
CA GLY A 162 7.74 15.02 -2.37
C GLY A 162 7.87 14.36 -3.75
N ALA A 163 7.60 13.06 -3.88
CA ALA A 163 7.65 12.33 -5.15
C ALA A 163 6.43 11.39 -5.35
N THR A 164 5.26 11.82 -4.90
CA THR A 164 4.01 11.03 -4.92
C THR A 164 3.67 10.54 -6.31
N VAL A 165 3.71 11.40 -7.32
CA VAL A 165 3.36 11.03 -8.71
C VAL A 165 4.25 9.91 -9.24
N THR A 166 5.56 10.00 -9.02
CA THR A 166 6.52 8.98 -9.45
C THR A 166 6.36 7.69 -8.65
N SER A 167 6.11 7.78 -7.33
CA SER A 167 5.84 6.61 -6.48
C SER A 167 4.61 5.84 -6.95
N GLU A 168 3.49 6.53 -7.15
CA GLU A 168 2.25 5.94 -7.66
C GLU A 168 2.44 5.35 -9.06
N GLY A 169 3.20 6.04 -9.92
CA GLY A 169 3.52 5.57 -11.25
C GLY A 169 4.33 4.27 -11.26
N ILE A 170 5.32 4.13 -10.37
CA ILE A 170 6.10 2.88 -10.20
C ILE A 170 5.20 1.74 -9.72
N VAL A 171 4.39 1.99 -8.69
CA VAL A 171 3.43 0.98 -8.18
C VAL A 171 2.47 0.53 -9.28
N GLN A 172 1.95 1.47 -10.09
CA GLN A 172 1.07 1.13 -11.19
C GLN A 172 1.81 0.36 -12.29
N GLY A 173 3.03 0.74 -12.66
CA GLY A 173 3.83 -0.02 -13.64
C GLY A 173 4.11 -1.45 -13.19
N ILE A 174 4.33 -1.68 -11.89
CA ILE A 174 4.48 -3.04 -11.36
C ILE A 174 3.14 -3.79 -11.43
N ALA A 175 2.02 -3.14 -11.13
CA ALA A 175 0.69 -3.71 -11.29
C ALA A 175 0.44 -4.15 -12.74
N ASP A 176 0.80 -3.33 -13.72
CA ASP A 176 0.68 -3.65 -15.14
C ASP A 176 1.53 -4.88 -15.54
N ALA A 177 2.74 -5.03 -14.93
CA ALA A 177 3.58 -6.21 -15.14
C ALA A 177 2.94 -7.48 -14.56
N ILE A 178 2.29 -7.38 -13.39
CA ILE A 178 1.56 -8.49 -12.76
C ILE A 178 0.36 -8.91 -13.60
N GLU A 179 -0.40 -7.96 -14.16
CA GLU A 179 -1.50 -8.24 -15.08
C GLU A 179 -1.01 -8.95 -16.34
N GLN A 180 0.11 -8.51 -16.94
CA GLN A 180 0.72 -9.19 -18.08
C GLN A 180 1.20 -10.60 -17.70
N ALA A 181 1.58 -10.83 -16.45
CA ALA A 181 1.94 -12.14 -15.92
C ALA A 181 0.72 -13.03 -15.61
N GLY A 182 -0.50 -12.56 -15.86
CA GLY A 182 -1.73 -13.32 -15.74
C GLY A 182 -2.34 -13.38 -14.34
N GLU A 183 -1.94 -12.49 -13.43
CA GLU A 183 -2.50 -12.41 -12.07
C GLU A 183 -3.14 -11.03 -11.82
N ASP A 184 -4.09 -10.96 -10.89
CA ASP A 184 -4.71 -9.74 -10.44
C ASP A 184 -3.76 -9.00 -9.47
N PRO A 185 -3.31 -7.76 -9.77
CA PRO A 185 -2.41 -7.03 -8.91
C PRO A 185 -2.98 -6.74 -7.50
N ASP A 186 -4.30 -6.76 -7.35
CA ASP A 186 -4.93 -6.58 -6.05
C ASP A 186 -4.59 -7.70 -5.06
N ILE A 187 -4.12 -8.86 -5.55
CA ILE A 187 -3.60 -9.92 -4.66
C ILE A 187 -2.37 -9.46 -3.86
N LEU A 188 -1.56 -8.56 -4.41
CA LEU A 188 -0.44 -7.96 -3.71
C LEU A 188 -0.82 -6.67 -2.97
N ARG A 189 -1.88 -5.96 -3.38
CA ARG A 189 -2.44 -4.84 -2.61
C ARG A 189 -3.17 -5.29 -1.35
N ALA A 190 -3.69 -6.52 -1.34
CA ALA A 190 -4.36 -7.11 -0.18
C ALA A 190 -3.39 -7.61 0.90
N ARG A 191 -2.09 -7.68 0.61
CA ARG A 191 -1.06 -8.09 1.56
C ARG A 191 -0.66 -6.91 2.45
N PRO A 192 -0.34 -7.22 3.72
CA PRO A 192 0.19 -6.21 4.64
C PRO A 192 1.53 -5.67 4.18
#